data_d32b14368eef26d394d4eec9e9978cc4
#
_entry.id   d32b14368eef26d394d4eec9e9978cc4
#
_cell.length_a   1.000
_cell.length_b   1.000
_cell.length_c   1.000
_cell.angle_alpha   90.00
_cell.angle_beta   90.00
_cell.angle_gamma   90.00
#
_symmetry.space_group_name_H-M   'P 1'
#
loop_
_entity.id
_entity.type
_entity.pdbx_description
1 polymer ?
#
loop_
_entity_poly.entity_id
_entity_poly.type
_entity_poly.pdbx_seq_one_letter_code
_entity_poly.pdbx_strand_id
1 'polypeptide(L)'
;MTFINEILKYNSLSIVGLQKNTGKTVSLNYVLDRLPIERKRIAVTSIGIDGETTDQVTRTHKPEIYLRQGMYFGTSEMHYRQKRIVSELIDVSDENTSLGRVVTAKALTGGKILLSGPSSSSGLKRWMKDMHRVGIELVIIDGALSRNSLASPAVSQSMILATGAAYSTNMNTLVQQTAFVVDLIKIPLTEEANLKLLMPIEKGVWYIDDEGALHELSNISSLSQDFRFEGMDRCKTLYVAGALVDGFLEKVRKNPKLKTCELVVRDFTKIFVSPQQYRLFLKAGGVIRVLQKSKLIAVTVNPTSPLGVTLDSDTLCAKLTEAIHLPVYDLMKDNVDVCVPQTYKTNSVCETQTHTMRCN
;
A
#
# COMPACT_ATOMS: atom_id res chain seq x y z
N MET A 1 -11.00 -5.27 18.76
CA MET A 1 -10.08 -6.18 18.04
C MET A 1 -9.12 -5.32 17.24
N THR A 2 -7.84 -5.52 17.39
CA THR A 2 -6.82 -4.79 16.66
C THR A 2 -6.82 -5.23 15.18
N PHE A 3 -6.39 -4.36 14.27
CA PHE A 3 -6.26 -4.67 12.83
C PHE A 3 -5.30 -5.85 12.53
N ILE A 4 -4.54 -6.33 13.52
CA ILE A 4 -3.62 -7.48 13.39
C ILE A 4 -4.36 -8.74 12.92
N ASN A 5 -5.56 -9.03 13.44
CA ASN A 5 -6.33 -10.19 13.00
C ASN A 5 -6.78 -10.08 11.52
N GLU A 6 -6.98 -8.85 11.03
CA GLU A 6 -7.32 -8.66 9.61
C GLU A 6 -6.11 -8.98 8.70
N ILE A 7 -4.87 -8.65 9.14
CA ILE A 7 -3.64 -8.98 8.40
C ILE A 7 -3.54 -10.49 8.14
N LEU A 8 -3.92 -11.32 9.10
CA LEU A 8 -3.76 -12.76 9.03
C LEU A 8 -4.63 -13.43 7.94
N LYS A 9 -5.60 -12.73 7.38
CA LYS A 9 -6.44 -13.20 6.28
C LYS A 9 -5.73 -13.15 4.91
N TYR A 10 -4.57 -12.51 4.84
CA TYR A 10 -3.84 -12.28 3.59
C TYR A 10 -2.47 -12.97 3.63
N ASN A 11 -1.92 -13.25 2.44
CA ASN A 11 -0.59 -13.86 2.30
C ASN A 11 0.51 -12.81 2.14
N SER A 12 0.15 -11.55 1.94
CA SER A 12 1.12 -10.46 1.82
C SER A 12 0.55 -9.14 2.33
N LEU A 13 1.41 -8.36 2.99
CA LEU A 13 1.15 -7.06 3.54
C LEU A 13 2.24 -6.08 3.14
N SER A 14 1.89 -4.94 2.56
CA SER A 14 2.79 -3.79 2.41
C SER A 14 2.53 -2.74 3.48
N ILE A 15 3.58 -2.22 4.09
CA ILE A 15 3.51 -1.06 4.98
C ILE A 15 4.09 0.14 4.23
N VAL A 16 3.25 1.11 3.94
CA VAL A 16 3.53 2.19 3.00
C VAL A 16 3.41 3.54 3.69
N GLY A 17 4.41 4.39 3.55
CA GLY A 17 4.36 5.77 4.07
C GLY A 17 4.10 6.77 2.95
N LEU A 18 3.23 7.77 3.20
CA LEU A 18 2.96 8.87 2.26
C LEU A 18 4.21 9.71 2.01
N GLN A 19 5.08 9.80 3.01
CA GLN A 19 6.36 10.52 2.95
C GLN A 19 7.38 9.87 3.90
N LYS A 20 8.64 10.30 3.84
CA LYS A 20 9.64 9.98 4.86
C LYS A 20 9.16 10.47 6.24
N ASN A 21 9.52 9.74 7.29
CA ASN A 21 9.19 10.08 8.70
C ASN A 21 7.68 10.09 9.07
N THR A 22 6.81 9.49 8.26
CA THR A 22 5.38 9.34 8.57
C THR A 22 5.06 8.20 9.53
N GLY A 23 6.06 7.57 10.17
CA GLY A 23 5.85 6.49 11.14
C GLY A 23 5.81 5.08 10.56
N LYS A 24 6.21 4.89 9.29
CA LYS A 24 6.21 3.59 8.62
C LYS A 24 6.94 2.49 9.41
N THR A 25 8.17 2.76 9.90
CA THR A 25 8.97 1.77 10.66
C THR A 25 8.36 1.48 12.03
N VAL A 26 7.71 2.46 12.65
CA VAL A 26 6.93 2.25 13.88
C VAL A 26 5.79 1.28 13.60
N SER A 27 5.05 1.48 12.52
CA SER A 27 3.97 0.59 12.09
C SER A 27 4.47 -0.83 11.80
N LEU A 28 5.62 -0.95 11.15
CA LEU A 28 6.24 -2.24 10.86
C LEU A 28 6.61 -2.97 12.17
N ASN A 29 7.35 -2.33 13.07
CA ASN A 29 7.75 -2.93 14.34
C ASN A 29 6.53 -3.29 15.20
N TYR A 30 5.49 -2.43 15.23
CA TYR A 30 4.24 -2.71 15.93
C TYR A 30 3.56 -3.99 15.40
N VAL A 31 3.51 -4.16 14.08
CA VAL A 31 2.93 -5.35 13.44
C VAL A 31 3.77 -6.59 13.75
N LEU A 32 5.11 -6.52 13.55
CA LEU A 32 6.01 -7.65 13.79
C LEU A 32 5.98 -8.14 15.23
N ASP A 33 5.87 -7.22 16.19
CA ASP A 33 5.78 -7.56 17.62
C ASP A 33 4.51 -8.36 17.97
N ARG A 34 3.39 -8.06 17.30
CA ARG A 34 2.06 -8.60 17.64
C ARG A 34 1.59 -9.76 16.78
N LEU A 35 2.30 -10.11 15.72
CA LEU A 35 1.94 -11.23 14.87
C LEU A 35 2.18 -12.57 15.59
N PRO A 36 1.27 -13.56 15.47
CA PRO A 36 1.40 -14.87 16.08
C PRO A 36 2.36 -15.76 15.28
N ILE A 37 3.67 -15.57 15.45
CA ILE A 37 4.73 -16.31 14.75
C ILE A 37 4.74 -17.81 15.05
N GLU A 38 4.14 -18.22 16.15
CA GLU A 38 3.99 -19.62 16.54
C GLU A 38 2.93 -20.34 15.68
N ARG A 39 2.01 -19.59 15.07
CA ARG A 39 0.89 -20.11 14.27
C ARG A 39 1.04 -19.86 12.79
N LYS A 40 1.86 -18.89 12.39
CA LYS A 40 2.03 -18.48 10.99
C LYS A 40 3.49 -18.18 10.70
N ARG A 41 4.03 -18.81 9.66
CA ARG A 41 5.41 -18.52 9.21
C ARG A 41 5.44 -17.20 8.47
N ILE A 42 6.31 -16.29 8.91
CA ILE A 42 6.36 -14.92 8.46
C ILE A 42 7.73 -14.62 7.86
N ALA A 43 7.74 -13.98 6.69
CA ALA A 43 8.93 -13.40 6.11
C ALA A 43 8.79 -11.88 5.99
N VAL A 44 9.90 -11.17 6.17
CA VAL A 44 9.96 -9.71 6.10
C VAL A 44 11.05 -9.29 5.15
N THR A 45 10.77 -8.32 4.29
CA THR A 45 11.76 -7.69 3.42
C THR A 45 11.41 -6.23 3.20
N SER A 46 12.34 -5.50 2.62
CA SER A 46 12.10 -4.15 2.12
C SER A 46 12.22 -4.16 0.60
N ILE A 47 11.69 -3.17 -0.07
CA ILE A 47 11.94 -3.00 -1.47
C ILE A 47 12.81 -1.78 -1.73
N GLY A 48 13.80 -1.97 -2.59
CA GLY A 48 14.76 -0.96 -2.97
C GLY A 48 15.91 -0.79 -1.97
N ILE A 49 16.85 0.02 -2.39
CA ILE A 49 18.11 0.27 -1.73
C ILE A 49 17.94 1.51 -0.86
N ASP A 50 17.42 1.35 0.34
CA ASP A 50 17.61 2.34 1.39
C ASP A 50 18.79 1.87 2.28
N GLY A 51 19.96 1.72 1.65
CA GLY A 51 21.21 1.31 2.30
C GLY A 51 21.88 2.41 3.12
N GLU A 52 21.23 3.55 3.29
CA GLU A 52 21.74 4.63 4.10
C GLU A 52 21.35 4.42 5.56
N THR A 53 22.33 4.20 6.42
CA THR A 53 22.17 4.13 7.88
C THR A 53 21.71 5.46 8.49
N THR A 54 21.91 6.56 7.74
CA THR A 54 21.51 7.91 8.12
C THR A 54 20.76 8.54 6.96
N ASP A 55 19.62 9.16 7.23
CA ASP A 55 18.93 9.96 6.20
C ASP A 55 19.81 11.18 5.87
N GLN A 56 20.36 11.23 4.64
CA GLN A 56 21.23 12.33 4.22
C GLN A 56 20.54 13.70 4.24
N VAL A 57 19.20 13.72 4.19
CA VAL A 57 18.41 14.95 4.20
C VAL A 57 18.15 15.46 5.62
N THR A 58 17.86 14.55 6.57
CA THR A 58 17.44 14.93 7.92
C THR A 58 18.48 14.61 8.99
N ARG A 59 19.59 13.92 8.68
CA ARG A 59 20.61 13.42 9.62
C ARG A 59 20.06 12.62 10.81
N THR A 60 18.83 12.12 10.70
CA THR A 60 18.22 11.30 11.74
C THR A 60 18.61 9.84 11.57
N HIS A 61 18.90 9.14 12.68
CA HIS A 61 19.10 7.70 12.69
C HIS A 61 17.85 7.01 12.15
N LYS A 62 18.01 6.16 11.14
CA LYS A 62 16.92 5.34 10.62
C LYS A 62 16.50 4.36 11.73
N PRO A 63 15.20 4.31 12.11
CA PRO A 63 14.77 3.35 13.12
C PRO A 63 14.99 1.94 12.60
N GLU A 64 15.72 1.14 13.40
CA GLU A 64 16.02 -0.24 13.08
C GLU A 64 14.77 -1.12 13.20
N ILE A 65 14.68 -2.13 12.34
CA ILE A 65 13.59 -3.10 12.36
C ILE A 65 13.96 -4.21 13.33
N TYR A 66 13.05 -4.55 14.25
CA TYR A 66 13.24 -5.61 15.21
C TYR A 66 12.59 -6.91 14.73
N LEU A 67 13.39 -7.95 14.51
CA LEU A 67 12.92 -9.29 14.19
C LEU A 67 12.82 -10.15 15.44
N ARG A 68 11.75 -10.94 15.53
CA ARG A 68 11.62 -11.98 16.55
C ARG A 68 12.26 -13.27 16.05
N GLN A 69 12.71 -14.11 17.01
CA GLN A 69 13.22 -15.45 16.73
C GLN A 69 12.19 -16.25 15.91
N GLY A 70 12.64 -16.94 14.86
CA GLY A 70 11.79 -17.74 13.99
C GLY A 70 11.27 -17.01 12.73
N MET A 71 11.38 -15.68 12.67
CA MET A 71 11.03 -14.92 11.47
C MET A 71 12.05 -15.12 10.36
N TYR A 72 11.55 -15.20 9.12
CA TYR A 72 12.40 -15.18 7.92
C TYR A 72 12.57 -13.73 7.46
N PHE A 73 13.69 -13.45 6.81
CA PHE A 73 13.94 -12.11 6.27
C PHE A 73 14.76 -12.15 4.99
N GLY A 74 14.47 -11.19 4.11
CA GLY A 74 15.26 -10.93 2.91
C GLY A 74 16.02 -9.62 3.04
N THR A 75 17.35 -9.63 2.87
CA THR A 75 18.18 -8.43 2.90
C THR A 75 19.34 -8.55 1.93
N SER A 76 20.05 -7.44 1.64
CA SER A 76 21.25 -7.47 0.79
C SER A 76 22.42 -8.14 1.51
N GLU A 77 23.35 -8.67 0.73
CA GLU A 77 24.57 -9.30 1.24
C GLU A 77 25.36 -8.37 2.18
N MET A 78 25.45 -7.09 1.84
CA MET A 78 26.12 -6.10 2.70
C MET A 78 25.47 -5.99 4.08
N HIS A 79 24.14 -5.82 4.15
CA HIS A 79 23.42 -5.73 5.41
C HIS A 79 23.38 -7.07 6.16
N TYR A 80 23.36 -8.19 5.43
CA TYR A 80 23.46 -9.53 6.02
C TYR A 80 24.78 -9.71 6.78
N ARG A 81 25.90 -9.25 6.22
CA ARG A 81 27.22 -9.31 6.87
C ARG A 81 27.34 -8.39 8.10
N GLN A 82 26.58 -7.28 8.11
CA GLN A 82 26.57 -6.31 9.21
C GLN A 82 25.59 -6.65 10.34
N LYS A 83 24.75 -7.68 10.15
CA LYS A 83 23.73 -8.05 11.14
C LYS A 83 24.35 -8.47 12.47
N ARG A 84 23.63 -8.19 13.56
CA ARG A 84 24.04 -8.56 14.93
C ARG A 84 23.24 -9.73 15.51
N ILE A 85 22.32 -10.30 14.71
CA ILE A 85 21.51 -11.47 15.11
C ILE A 85 22.12 -12.75 14.56
N VAL A 86 21.94 -13.86 15.28
CA VAL A 86 22.25 -15.19 14.77
C VAL A 86 21.17 -15.61 13.79
N SER A 87 21.54 -16.13 12.64
CA SER A 87 20.59 -16.54 11.61
C SER A 87 21.09 -17.75 10.85
N GLU A 88 20.14 -18.55 10.37
CA GLU A 88 20.35 -19.63 9.42
C GLU A 88 20.22 -19.08 8.01
N LEU A 89 21.20 -19.32 7.16
CA LEU A 89 21.15 -18.97 5.74
C LEU A 89 20.23 -19.96 5.02
N ILE A 90 19.21 -19.44 4.31
CA ILE A 90 18.25 -20.25 3.57
C ILE A 90 18.55 -20.24 2.07
N ASP A 91 18.81 -19.03 1.52
CA ASP A 91 19.02 -18.88 0.08
C ASP A 91 19.81 -17.60 -0.24
N VAL A 92 20.47 -17.57 -1.38
CA VAL A 92 21.14 -16.41 -1.95
C VAL A 92 20.69 -16.27 -3.39
N SER A 93 19.93 -15.24 -3.68
CA SER A 93 19.38 -14.96 -5.00
C SER A 93 20.47 -14.66 -6.04
N ASP A 94 20.24 -15.04 -7.29
CA ASP A 94 21.07 -14.62 -8.43
C ASP A 94 20.83 -13.14 -8.80
N GLU A 95 19.84 -12.50 -8.24
CA GLU A 95 19.55 -11.08 -8.49
C GLU A 95 20.54 -10.17 -7.74
N ASN A 96 21.27 -9.38 -8.51
CA ASN A 96 22.22 -8.39 -7.97
C ASN A 96 21.51 -7.06 -7.70
N THR A 97 21.77 -6.50 -6.53
CA THR A 97 21.44 -5.12 -6.17
C THR A 97 22.73 -4.31 -6.05
N SER A 98 22.65 -2.99 -5.88
CA SER A 98 23.85 -2.16 -5.62
C SER A 98 24.53 -2.49 -4.27
N LEU A 99 23.87 -3.25 -3.38
CA LEU A 99 24.39 -3.69 -2.08
C LEU A 99 24.73 -5.19 -2.06
N GLY A 100 24.98 -5.79 -3.21
CA GLY A 100 25.21 -7.22 -3.38
C GLY A 100 23.92 -8.00 -3.65
N ARG A 101 24.01 -9.34 -3.59
CA ARG A 101 22.88 -10.23 -3.84
C ARG A 101 21.86 -10.18 -2.69
N VAL A 102 20.62 -10.56 -2.98
CA VAL A 102 19.60 -10.71 -1.95
C VAL A 102 19.81 -12.02 -1.22
N VAL A 103 20.00 -11.94 0.09
CA VAL A 103 20.17 -13.06 1.00
C VAL A 103 18.87 -13.28 1.76
N THR A 104 18.40 -14.51 1.76
CA THR A 104 17.25 -14.97 2.56
C THR A 104 17.76 -15.77 3.75
N ALA A 105 17.32 -15.43 4.95
CA ALA A 105 17.72 -16.12 6.16
C ALA A 105 16.57 -16.21 7.17
N LYS A 106 16.73 -17.12 8.14
CA LYS A 106 15.84 -17.28 9.30
C LYS A 106 16.53 -16.78 10.55
N ALA A 107 15.89 -15.91 11.30
CA ALA A 107 16.40 -15.40 12.58
C ALA A 107 16.36 -16.51 13.65
N LEU A 108 17.50 -16.88 14.18
CA LEU A 108 17.65 -17.84 15.30
C LEU A 108 17.63 -17.12 16.66
N THR A 109 17.93 -15.82 16.67
CA THR A 109 17.78 -14.94 17.85
C THR A 109 16.98 -13.70 17.46
N GLY A 110 16.23 -13.13 18.40
CA GLY A 110 15.62 -11.82 18.20
C GLY A 110 16.65 -10.70 18.17
N GLY A 111 16.35 -9.61 17.46
CA GLY A 111 17.23 -8.44 17.44
C GLY A 111 17.00 -7.51 16.25
N LYS A 112 17.79 -6.47 16.19
CA LYS A 112 17.71 -5.40 15.20
C LYS A 112 18.43 -5.75 13.91
N ILE A 113 17.83 -5.37 12.78
CA ILE A 113 18.36 -5.60 11.44
C ILE A 113 18.06 -4.44 10.51
N LEU A 114 18.92 -4.26 9.50
CA LEU A 114 18.65 -3.44 8.33
C LEU A 114 18.09 -4.32 7.21
N LEU A 115 16.95 -3.93 6.65
CA LEU A 115 16.36 -4.61 5.51
C LEU A 115 16.61 -3.85 4.21
N SER A 116 17.06 -4.58 3.20
CA SER A 116 17.22 -4.11 1.82
C SER A 116 17.00 -5.30 0.88
N GLY A 117 15.79 -5.42 0.38
CA GLY A 117 15.39 -6.54 -0.46
C GLY A 117 15.60 -6.29 -1.96
N PRO A 118 14.86 -7.02 -2.81
CA PRO A 118 14.92 -6.86 -4.24
C PRO A 118 14.71 -5.43 -4.69
N SER A 119 15.45 -4.99 -5.70
CA SER A 119 15.40 -3.61 -6.22
C SER A 119 14.24 -3.37 -7.20
N SER A 120 13.62 -4.44 -7.71
CA SER A 120 12.55 -4.40 -8.69
C SER A 120 11.27 -5.10 -8.21
N SER A 121 10.11 -4.67 -8.72
CA SER A 121 8.83 -5.34 -8.44
C SER A 121 8.82 -6.79 -8.95
N SER A 122 9.50 -7.08 -10.06
CA SER A 122 9.63 -8.45 -10.60
C SER A 122 10.49 -9.33 -9.71
N GLY A 123 11.61 -8.81 -9.21
CA GLY A 123 12.48 -9.49 -8.25
C GLY A 123 11.76 -9.76 -6.94
N LEU A 124 11.01 -8.78 -6.43
CA LEU A 124 10.21 -8.97 -5.21
C LEU A 124 9.14 -10.05 -5.39
N LYS A 125 8.44 -10.08 -6.52
CA LYS A 125 7.47 -11.15 -6.83
C LYS A 125 8.11 -12.53 -6.88
N ARG A 126 9.31 -12.66 -7.47
CA ARG A 126 10.08 -13.91 -7.46
C ARG A 126 10.41 -14.33 -6.05
N TRP A 127 11.02 -13.43 -5.28
CA TRP A 127 11.36 -13.69 -3.89
C TRP A 127 10.13 -14.12 -3.06
N MET A 128 8.99 -13.45 -3.20
CA MET A 128 7.75 -13.84 -2.53
C MET A 128 7.29 -15.26 -2.93
N LYS A 129 7.38 -15.59 -4.23
CA LYS A 129 7.04 -16.94 -4.72
C LYS A 129 7.96 -18.00 -4.09
N ASP A 130 9.24 -17.71 -3.96
CA ASP A 130 10.20 -18.62 -3.35
C ASP A 130 9.94 -18.76 -1.84
N MET A 131 9.56 -17.67 -1.16
CA MET A 131 9.10 -17.72 0.23
C MET A 131 7.89 -18.64 0.41
N HIS A 132 6.89 -18.53 -0.46
CA HIS A 132 5.73 -19.44 -0.40
C HIS A 132 6.12 -20.90 -0.66
N ARG A 133 7.11 -21.18 -1.52
CA ARG A 133 7.61 -22.56 -1.74
C ARG A 133 8.27 -23.17 -0.51
N VAL A 134 8.92 -22.36 0.32
CA VAL A 134 9.52 -22.82 1.60
C VAL A 134 8.51 -22.76 2.77
N GLY A 135 7.24 -22.54 2.46
CA GLY A 135 6.12 -22.62 3.42
C GLY A 135 5.87 -21.35 4.21
N ILE A 136 6.34 -20.18 3.74
CA ILE A 136 5.96 -18.89 4.33
C ILE A 136 4.51 -18.57 3.94
N GLU A 137 3.71 -18.20 4.93
CA GLU A 137 2.29 -17.94 4.80
C GLU A 137 1.97 -16.43 4.76
N LEU A 138 2.85 -15.59 5.29
CA LEU A 138 2.69 -14.13 5.27
C LEU A 138 4.02 -13.46 4.95
N VAL A 139 4.06 -12.70 3.87
CA VAL A 139 5.19 -11.85 3.50
C VAL A 139 4.87 -10.41 3.84
N ILE A 140 5.74 -9.75 4.62
CA ILE A 140 5.62 -8.34 4.97
C ILE A 140 6.67 -7.54 4.22
N ILE A 141 6.24 -6.47 3.57
CA ILE A 141 7.08 -5.64 2.70
C ILE A 141 7.12 -4.22 3.26
N ASP A 142 8.33 -3.78 3.62
CA ASP A 142 8.58 -2.37 3.94
C ASP A 142 8.72 -1.57 2.66
N GLY A 143 7.76 -0.68 2.38
CA GLY A 143 7.69 0.09 1.14
C GLY A 143 7.46 1.58 1.34
N ALA A 144 7.68 2.39 0.29
CA ALA A 144 7.36 3.82 0.28
C ALA A 144 6.48 4.17 -0.92
N LEU A 145 5.43 4.99 -0.70
CA LEU A 145 4.52 5.41 -1.77
C LEU A 145 5.21 6.31 -2.81
N SER A 146 6.24 7.06 -2.39
CA SER A 146 7.03 7.91 -3.30
C SER A 146 7.72 7.14 -4.45
N ARG A 147 7.81 5.81 -4.32
CA ARG A 147 8.22 4.89 -5.39
C ARG A 147 6.99 4.15 -5.90
N ASN A 148 6.11 4.83 -6.59
CA ASN A 148 4.76 4.42 -6.99
C ASN A 148 4.58 2.97 -7.47
N SER A 149 5.64 2.30 -7.93
CA SER A 149 5.59 0.89 -8.35
C SER A 149 5.50 -0.11 -7.19
N LEU A 150 5.81 0.29 -5.95
CA LEU A 150 6.05 -0.59 -4.82
C LEU A 150 4.83 -0.76 -3.91
N ALA A 151 3.95 0.24 -3.90
CA ALA A 151 2.63 0.16 -3.28
C ALA A 151 1.61 -0.55 -4.19
N SER A 152 2.04 -0.99 -5.39
CA SER A 152 1.15 -1.61 -6.37
C SER A 152 0.51 -2.89 -5.80
N PRO A 153 -0.80 -3.06 -5.98
CA PRO A 153 -1.53 -4.30 -5.70
C PRO A 153 -0.98 -5.51 -6.42
N ALA A 154 -0.21 -5.29 -7.48
CA ALA A 154 0.53 -6.35 -8.16
C ALA A 154 1.57 -7.03 -7.26
N VAL A 155 1.94 -6.39 -6.13
CA VAL A 155 2.96 -6.89 -5.21
C VAL A 155 2.36 -7.40 -3.91
N SER A 156 1.32 -6.73 -3.34
CA SER A 156 0.73 -7.17 -2.08
C SER A 156 -0.79 -7.17 -2.09
N GLN A 157 -1.39 -8.16 -1.41
CA GLN A 157 -2.84 -8.31 -1.28
C GLN A 157 -3.44 -7.29 -0.30
N SER A 158 -2.68 -6.90 0.70
CA SER A 158 -3.13 -5.96 1.73
C SER A 158 -2.09 -4.90 2.03
N MET A 159 -2.52 -3.79 2.63
CA MET A 159 -1.65 -2.69 2.97
C MET A 159 -2.06 -1.94 4.24
N ILE A 160 -1.07 -1.36 4.90
CA ILE A 160 -1.21 -0.34 5.92
C ILE A 160 -0.61 0.95 5.37
N LEU A 161 -1.32 2.06 5.53
CA LEU A 161 -0.88 3.38 5.09
C LEU A 161 -0.44 4.21 6.30
N ALA A 162 0.82 4.65 6.32
CA ALA A 162 1.35 5.55 7.35
C ALA A 162 1.35 6.99 6.85
N THR A 163 0.76 7.90 7.62
CA THR A 163 0.69 9.35 7.38
C THR A 163 1.09 10.12 8.63
N GLY A 164 1.18 11.44 8.58
CA GLY A 164 1.48 12.23 9.78
C GLY A 164 2.04 13.61 9.50
N ALA A 165 2.45 14.32 10.57
CA ALA A 165 2.91 15.69 10.51
C ALA A 165 4.14 15.94 9.61
N ALA A 166 4.90 14.90 9.29
CA ALA A 166 5.96 14.96 8.28
C ALA A 166 5.41 15.18 6.85
N TYR A 167 4.17 14.73 6.56
CA TYR A 167 3.51 14.92 5.27
C TYR A 167 2.91 16.33 5.16
N SER A 168 2.27 16.82 6.23
CA SER A 168 1.84 18.21 6.37
C SER A 168 1.67 18.57 7.85
N THR A 169 2.22 19.71 8.27
CA THR A 169 2.01 20.25 9.61
C THR A 169 0.67 20.99 9.75
N ASN A 170 -0.03 21.27 8.64
CA ASN A 170 -1.40 21.74 8.66
C ASN A 170 -2.38 20.57 8.70
N MET A 171 -3.12 20.42 9.79
CA MET A 171 -4.02 19.28 10.03
C MET A 171 -5.07 19.12 8.93
N ASN A 172 -5.71 20.20 8.49
CA ASN A 172 -6.76 20.11 7.45
C ASN A 172 -6.18 19.68 6.11
N THR A 173 -5.02 20.20 5.73
CA THR A 173 -4.30 19.78 4.52
C THR A 173 -3.88 18.32 4.61
N LEU A 174 -3.36 17.88 5.76
CA LEU A 174 -2.98 16.50 6.02
C LEU A 174 -4.17 15.55 5.84
N VAL A 175 -5.32 15.88 6.44
CA VAL A 175 -6.55 15.09 6.34
C VAL A 175 -7.02 15.01 4.89
N GLN A 176 -7.10 16.15 4.18
CA GLN A 176 -7.56 16.19 2.79
C GLN A 176 -6.66 15.39 1.83
N GLN A 177 -5.34 15.53 1.98
CA GLN A 177 -4.38 14.82 1.14
C GLN A 177 -4.39 13.32 1.43
N THR A 178 -4.45 12.92 2.71
CA THR A 178 -4.53 11.51 3.09
C THR A 178 -5.84 10.88 2.60
N ALA A 179 -6.97 11.58 2.77
CA ALA A 179 -8.27 11.12 2.29
C ALA A 179 -8.26 10.90 0.78
N PHE A 180 -7.68 11.82 0.02
CA PHE A 180 -7.55 11.66 -1.43
C PHE A 180 -6.76 10.40 -1.82
N VAL A 181 -5.64 10.11 -1.16
CA VAL A 181 -4.86 8.88 -1.43
C VAL A 181 -5.70 7.64 -1.08
N VAL A 182 -6.44 7.68 0.03
CA VAL A 182 -7.34 6.58 0.42
C VAL A 182 -8.46 6.39 -0.60
N ASP A 183 -9.02 7.45 -1.15
CA ASP A 183 -10.02 7.38 -2.24
C ASP A 183 -9.45 6.67 -3.47
N LEU A 184 -8.21 6.98 -3.85
CA LEU A 184 -7.52 6.29 -4.96
C LEU A 184 -7.31 4.80 -4.67
N ILE A 185 -6.87 4.44 -3.45
CA ILE A 185 -6.70 3.04 -3.02
C ILE A 185 -8.04 2.28 -3.04
N LYS A 186 -9.13 2.96 -2.74
CA LYS A 186 -10.49 2.38 -2.68
C LYS A 186 -11.16 2.22 -4.05
N ILE A 187 -10.61 2.74 -5.14
CA ILE A 187 -11.18 2.59 -6.48
C ILE A 187 -11.55 1.12 -6.72
N PRO A 188 -12.78 0.83 -7.17
CA PRO A 188 -13.24 -0.54 -7.39
C PRO A 188 -12.56 -1.20 -8.59
N LEU A 189 -12.56 -2.53 -8.60
CA LEU A 189 -12.15 -3.32 -9.76
C LEU A 189 -13.12 -3.11 -10.93
N THR A 190 -12.61 -3.24 -12.16
CA THR A 190 -13.42 -3.36 -13.36
C THR A 190 -14.12 -4.72 -13.42
N GLU A 191 -15.03 -4.93 -14.35
CA GLU A 191 -15.73 -6.19 -14.59
C GLU A 191 -14.75 -7.32 -14.93
N GLU A 192 -15.11 -8.56 -14.58
CA GLU A 192 -14.23 -9.73 -14.78
C GLU A 192 -13.86 -9.95 -16.25
N ALA A 193 -14.76 -9.69 -17.17
CA ALA A 193 -14.49 -9.78 -18.60
C ALA A 193 -13.39 -8.80 -19.04
N ASN A 194 -13.51 -7.55 -18.67
CA ASN A 194 -12.50 -6.51 -18.94
C ASN A 194 -11.17 -6.83 -18.27
N LEU A 195 -11.21 -7.35 -17.03
CA LEU A 195 -10.01 -7.73 -16.30
C LEU A 195 -9.20 -8.80 -17.05
N LYS A 196 -9.86 -9.85 -17.57
CA LYS A 196 -9.19 -10.93 -18.35
C LYS A 196 -8.55 -10.39 -19.63
N LEU A 197 -9.23 -9.49 -20.34
CA LEU A 197 -8.75 -8.91 -21.59
C LEU A 197 -7.57 -7.92 -21.37
N LEU A 198 -7.66 -7.08 -20.35
CA LEU A 198 -6.75 -5.96 -20.14
C LEU A 198 -5.51 -6.31 -19.29
N MET A 199 -5.60 -7.34 -18.42
CA MET A 199 -4.51 -7.73 -17.54
C MET A 199 -3.17 -8.01 -18.24
N PRO A 200 -3.12 -8.69 -19.41
CA PRO A 200 -1.88 -8.95 -20.14
C PRO A 200 -1.25 -7.70 -20.75
N ILE A 201 -2.01 -6.61 -20.90
CA ILE A 201 -1.57 -5.39 -21.60
C ILE A 201 -0.77 -4.51 -20.65
N GLU A 202 0.52 -4.31 -20.93
CA GLU A 202 1.43 -3.55 -20.08
C GLU A 202 1.73 -2.13 -20.58
N LYS A 203 1.39 -1.81 -21.84
CA LYS A 203 1.73 -0.54 -22.49
C LYS A 203 0.59 -0.02 -23.35
N GLY A 204 0.63 1.27 -23.67
CA GLY A 204 -0.30 1.92 -24.60
C GLY A 204 -1.63 2.32 -23.98
N VAL A 205 -2.50 2.80 -24.85
CA VAL A 205 -3.89 3.16 -24.56
C VAL A 205 -4.78 2.32 -25.46
N TRP A 206 -5.75 1.66 -24.87
CA TRP A 206 -6.63 0.69 -25.50
C TRP A 206 -8.09 1.01 -25.19
N TYR A 207 -9.00 0.54 -26.01
CA TYR A 207 -10.42 0.59 -25.67
C TYR A 207 -11.14 -0.70 -26.04
N ILE A 208 -12.21 -0.97 -25.33
CA ILE A 208 -13.17 -2.03 -25.60
C ILE A 208 -14.43 -1.36 -26.12
N ASP A 209 -14.94 -1.82 -27.25
CA ASP A 209 -16.16 -1.30 -27.83
C ASP A 209 -17.41 -1.94 -27.21
N ASP A 210 -18.60 -1.55 -27.70
CA ASP A 210 -19.89 -2.08 -27.23
C ASP A 210 -20.15 -3.53 -27.64
N GLU A 211 -19.41 -4.08 -28.61
CA GLU A 211 -19.43 -5.50 -28.98
C GLU A 211 -18.43 -6.33 -28.16
N GLY A 212 -17.59 -5.69 -27.34
CA GLY A 212 -16.58 -6.34 -26.52
C GLY A 212 -15.25 -6.59 -27.24
N ALA A 213 -15.06 -6.02 -28.44
CA ALA A 213 -13.80 -6.12 -29.16
C ALA A 213 -12.75 -5.15 -28.60
N LEU A 214 -11.50 -5.62 -28.52
CA LEU A 214 -10.37 -4.88 -27.99
C LEU A 214 -9.61 -4.20 -29.14
N HIS A 215 -9.40 -2.90 -29.00
CA HIS A 215 -8.71 -2.09 -30.00
C HIS A 215 -7.54 -1.33 -29.37
N GLU A 216 -6.40 -1.33 -30.06
CA GLU A 216 -5.29 -0.47 -29.70
C GLU A 216 -5.51 0.94 -30.27
N LEU A 217 -5.54 1.92 -29.39
CA LEU A 217 -5.74 3.31 -29.82
C LEU A 217 -4.41 3.98 -30.16
N SER A 218 -3.38 3.70 -29.37
CA SER A 218 -2.04 4.25 -29.61
C SER A 218 -0.99 3.55 -28.76
N ASN A 219 0.16 3.24 -29.38
CA ASN A 219 1.39 2.87 -28.66
C ASN A 219 2.04 4.08 -27.97
N ILE A 220 1.51 5.29 -28.21
CA ILE A 220 2.00 6.53 -27.62
C ILE A 220 1.54 6.60 -26.16
N SER A 221 2.42 7.06 -25.28
CA SER A 221 2.09 7.30 -23.88
C SER A 221 0.92 8.28 -23.73
N SER A 222 0.06 8.05 -22.74
CA SER A 222 -0.97 9.02 -22.28
C SER A 222 -0.38 10.39 -21.88
N LEU A 223 0.95 10.50 -21.78
CA LEU A 223 1.69 11.74 -21.51
C LEU A 223 1.84 12.61 -22.77
N SER A 224 1.59 12.08 -23.98
CA SER A 224 1.73 12.87 -25.22
C SER A 224 0.66 13.95 -25.31
N GLN A 225 1.09 15.16 -25.64
CA GLN A 225 0.19 16.29 -25.91
C GLN A 225 -0.63 16.06 -27.18
N ASP A 226 -0.11 15.29 -28.13
CA ASP A 226 -0.72 15.03 -29.44
C ASP A 226 -1.71 13.86 -29.42
N PHE A 227 -2.00 13.30 -28.24
CA PHE A 227 -2.93 12.19 -28.13
C PHE A 227 -4.34 12.61 -28.56
N ARG A 228 -4.90 11.92 -29.56
CA ARG A 228 -6.23 12.17 -30.12
C ARG A 228 -7.13 10.95 -29.93
N PHE A 229 -8.41 11.18 -29.72
CA PHE A 229 -9.45 10.16 -29.59
C PHE A 229 -10.19 9.98 -30.93
N GLU A 230 -9.53 9.42 -31.94
CA GLU A 230 -10.14 9.16 -33.24
C GLU A 230 -10.75 7.76 -33.25
N GLY A 231 -11.90 7.58 -33.91
CA GLY A 231 -12.55 6.27 -34.09
C GLY A 231 -13.20 5.65 -32.87
N MET A 232 -13.44 6.42 -31.79
CA MET A 232 -13.95 5.90 -30.50
C MET A 232 -15.46 6.09 -30.32
N ASP A 233 -16.25 6.11 -31.38
CA ASP A 233 -17.69 6.38 -31.31
C ASP A 233 -18.45 5.30 -30.50
N ARG A 234 -17.91 4.08 -30.40
CA ARG A 234 -18.48 2.90 -29.72
C ARG A 234 -17.70 2.50 -28.47
N CYS A 235 -16.88 3.40 -27.90
CA CYS A 235 -16.08 3.09 -26.73
C CYS A 235 -16.95 2.86 -25.48
N LYS A 236 -16.85 1.67 -24.90
CA LYS A 236 -17.44 1.32 -23.61
C LYS A 236 -16.43 1.43 -22.46
N THR A 237 -15.22 0.97 -22.70
CA THR A 237 -14.14 0.98 -21.70
C THR A 237 -12.86 1.53 -22.32
N LEU A 238 -12.26 2.53 -21.70
CA LEU A 238 -10.99 3.12 -22.08
C LEU A 238 -9.91 2.69 -21.09
N TYR A 239 -8.87 1.97 -21.55
CA TYR A 239 -7.80 1.48 -20.70
C TYR A 239 -6.49 2.23 -20.94
N VAL A 240 -5.90 2.73 -19.84
CA VAL A 240 -4.58 3.37 -19.81
C VAL A 240 -3.62 2.48 -19.05
N ALA A 241 -2.75 1.74 -19.74
CA ALA A 241 -1.79 0.83 -19.13
C ALA A 241 -0.68 1.57 -18.36
N GLY A 242 -0.34 2.79 -18.79
CA GLY A 242 0.67 3.67 -18.21
C GLY A 242 0.12 4.60 -17.11
N ALA A 243 0.76 5.77 -16.99
CA ALA A 243 0.38 6.80 -16.04
C ALA A 243 -0.86 7.58 -16.52
N LEU A 244 -1.86 7.71 -15.67
CA LEU A 244 -2.99 8.60 -15.88
C LEU A 244 -2.64 9.98 -15.29
N VAL A 245 -2.62 11.00 -16.12
CA VAL A 245 -2.23 12.37 -15.74
C VAL A 245 -3.35 13.37 -15.99
N ASP A 246 -3.26 14.55 -15.37
CA ASP A 246 -4.28 15.61 -15.43
C ASP A 246 -4.68 15.97 -16.88
N GLY A 247 -3.72 16.16 -17.77
CA GLY A 247 -4.00 16.56 -19.16
C GLY A 247 -4.78 15.49 -19.94
N PHE A 248 -4.48 14.20 -19.70
CA PHE A 248 -5.23 13.11 -20.32
C PHE A 248 -6.66 13.03 -19.76
N LEU A 249 -6.79 13.09 -18.44
CA LEU A 249 -8.10 13.04 -17.77
C LEU A 249 -9.00 14.22 -18.18
N GLU A 250 -8.42 15.40 -18.35
CA GLU A 250 -9.13 16.57 -18.85
C GLU A 250 -9.64 16.39 -20.28
N LYS A 251 -8.81 15.82 -21.17
CA LYS A 251 -9.22 15.52 -22.56
C LYS A 251 -10.37 14.51 -22.58
N VAL A 252 -10.30 13.44 -21.78
CA VAL A 252 -11.39 12.45 -21.64
C VAL A 252 -12.68 13.14 -21.15
N ARG A 253 -12.60 13.95 -20.10
CA ARG A 253 -13.74 14.68 -19.54
C ARG A 253 -14.40 15.62 -20.53
N LYS A 254 -13.62 16.30 -21.38
CA LYS A 254 -14.12 17.25 -22.38
C LYS A 254 -14.69 16.58 -23.64
N ASN A 255 -14.42 15.31 -23.87
CA ASN A 255 -14.88 14.58 -25.04
C ASN A 255 -16.32 14.02 -24.81
N PRO A 256 -17.34 14.51 -25.54
CA PRO A 256 -18.72 14.05 -25.35
C PRO A 256 -18.90 12.54 -25.59
N LYS A 257 -18.10 11.94 -26.49
CA LYS A 257 -18.17 10.52 -26.86
C LYS A 257 -17.65 9.59 -25.74
N LEU A 258 -16.86 10.14 -24.80
CA LEU A 258 -16.26 9.39 -23.70
C LEU A 258 -16.97 9.58 -22.36
N LYS A 259 -18.07 10.33 -22.33
CA LYS A 259 -18.81 10.60 -21.07
C LYS A 259 -19.38 9.35 -20.40
N THR A 260 -19.70 8.32 -21.19
CA THR A 260 -20.25 7.05 -20.71
C THR A 260 -19.20 5.95 -20.62
N CYS A 261 -17.96 6.22 -21.06
CA CYS A 261 -16.89 5.24 -21.02
C CYS A 261 -16.37 5.07 -19.59
N GLU A 262 -16.20 3.80 -19.18
CA GLU A 262 -15.46 3.49 -17.98
C GLU A 262 -13.96 3.69 -18.25
N LEU A 263 -13.28 4.49 -17.43
CA LEU A 263 -11.83 4.68 -17.50
C LEU A 263 -11.13 3.66 -16.60
N VAL A 264 -10.35 2.76 -17.20
CA VAL A 264 -9.62 1.72 -16.47
C VAL A 264 -8.13 2.04 -16.44
N VAL A 265 -7.51 1.89 -15.28
CA VAL A 265 -6.05 1.92 -15.10
C VAL A 265 -5.57 0.64 -14.41
N ARG A 266 -4.27 0.35 -14.47
CA ARG A 266 -3.75 -0.89 -13.91
C ARG A 266 -4.00 -1.00 -12.41
N ASP A 267 -3.65 0.03 -11.65
CA ASP A 267 -3.90 0.17 -10.22
C ASP A 267 -3.78 1.64 -9.81
N PHE A 268 -4.08 1.95 -8.55
CA PHE A 268 -4.08 3.32 -8.03
C PHE A 268 -2.73 4.02 -8.14
N THR A 269 -1.61 3.28 -8.17
CA THR A 269 -0.25 3.85 -8.28
C THR A 269 0.06 4.40 -9.66
N LYS A 270 -0.82 4.13 -10.65
CA LYS A 270 -0.75 4.70 -12.00
C LYS A 270 -1.52 6.01 -12.14
N ILE A 271 -2.18 6.48 -11.08
CA ILE A 271 -3.00 7.68 -11.10
C ILE A 271 -2.18 8.86 -10.57
N PHE A 272 -1.73 9.74 -11.48
CA PHE A 272 -0.94 10.94 -11.22
C PHE A 272 -1.78 12.20 -11.47
N VAL A 273 -3.03 12.18 -11.02
CA VAL A 273 -3.95 13.30 -11.18
C VAL A 273 -4.05 14.12 -9.91
N SER A 274 -4.27 15.43 -10.07
CA SER A 274 -4.54 16.30 -8.95
C SER A 274 -5.92 16.03 -8.34
N PRO A 275 -6.12 16.25 -7.02
CA PRO A 275 -7.43 16.12 -6.38
C PRO A 275 -8.52 16.94 -7.07
N GLN A 276 -8.16 18.08 -7.64
CA GLN A 276 -9.08 18.94 -8.36
C GLN A 276 -9.58 18.30 -9.65
N GLN A 277 -8.67 17.82 -10.51
CA GLN A 277 -9.04 17.19 -11.78
C GLN A 277 -9.81 15.88 -11.56
N TYR A 278 -9.41 15.10 -10.57
CA TYR A 278 -10.12 13.89 -10.16
C TYR A 278 -11.57 14.18 -9.78
N ARG A 279 -11.81 15.18 -8.91
CA ARG A 279 -13.17 15.58 -8.50
C ARG A 279 -14.00 16.15 -9.65
N LEU A 280 -13.37 16.94 -10.54
CA LEU A 280 -14.04 17.47 -11.73
C LEU A 280 -14.47 16.34 -12.68
N PHE A 281 -13.65 15.31 -12.85
CA PHE A 281 -13.98 14.16 -13.67
C PHE A 281 -15.16 13.37 -13.10
N LEU A 282 -15.15 13.07 -11.80
CA LEU A 282 -16.25 12.36 -11.14
C LEU A 282 -17.56 13.18 -11.16
N LYS A 283 -17.48 14.50 -10.92
CA LYS A 283 -18.66 15.40 -10.99
C LYS A 283 -19.26 15.47 -12.40
N ALA A 284 -18.45 15.28 -13.43
CA ALA A 284 -18.93 15.21 -14.81
C ALA A 284 -19.58 13.84 -15.17
N GLY A 285 -19.70 12.92 -14.20
CA GLY A 285 -20.24 11.57 -14.40
C GLY A 285 -19.19 10.53 -14.80
N GLY A 286 -17.89 10.89 -14.82
CA GLY A 286 -16.81 9.96 -15.15
C GLY A 286 -16.67 8.84 -14.11
N VAL A 287 -16.33 7.65 -14.57
CA VAL A 287 -16.11 6.46 -13.74
C VAL A 287 -14.68 5.98 -13.93
N ILE A 288 -13.96 5.73 -12.81
CA ILE A 288 -12.63 5.15 -12.83
C ILE A 288 -12.67 3.78 -12.18
N ARG A 289 -11.98 2.80 -12.78
CA ARG A 289 -11.77 1.45 -12.25
C ARG A 289 -10.31 1.03 -12.34
N VAL A 290 -9.97 -0.04 -11.65
CA VAL A 290 -8.62 -0.61 -11.66
C VAL A 290 -8.66 -2.09 -12.01
N LEU A 291 -7.55 -2.61 -12.57
CA LEU A 291 -7.37 -4.05 -12.80
C LEU A 291 -6.91 -4.78 -11.53
N GLN A 292 -6.19 -4.10 -10.65
CA GLN A 292 -5.62 -4.69 -9.43
C GLN A 292 -5.86 -3.79 -8.24
N LYS A 293 -6.17 -4.40 -7.09
CA LYS A 293 -6.49 -3.69 -5.85
C LYS A 293 -5.87 -4.38 -4.64
N SER A 294 -5.26 -3.61 -3.74
CA SER A 294 -4.87 -4.08 -2.41
C SER A 294 -5.93 -3.68 -1.39
N LYS A 295 -6.12 -4.51 -0.37
CA LYS A 295 -7.01 -4.17 0.75
C LYS A 295 -6.30 -3.22 1.71
N LEU A 296 -6.75 -1.98 1.81
CA LEU A 296 -6.31 -1.10 2.88
C LEU A 296 -6.92 -1.58 4.21
N ILE A 297 -6.06 -2.05 5.13
CA ILE A 297 -6.47 -2.61 6.43
C ILE A 297 -6.59 -1.51 7.47
N ALA A 298 -5.60 -0.62 7.53
CA ALA A 298 -5.53 0.44 8.53
C ALA A 298 -4.76 1.64 8.01
N VAL A 299 -5.02 2.80 8.61
CA VAL A 299 -4.19 3.99 8.49
C VAL A 299 -3.54 4.24 9.85
N THR A 300 -2.23 4.49 9.86
CA THR A 300 -1.47 4.84 11.05
C THR A 300 -0.97 6.27 10.97
N VAL A 301 -0.90 6.96 12.09
CA VAL A 301 -0.45 8.35 12.14
C VAL A 301 0.81 8.52 12.99
N ASN A 302 1.70 9.40 12.53
CA ASN A 302 2.76 9.98 13.34
C ASN A 302 2.44 11.48 13.52
N PRO A 303 1.97 11.90 14.70
CA PRO A 303 1.58 13.29 14.92
C PRO A 303 2.78 14.27 14.98
N THR A 304 4.02 13.76 15.12
CA THR A 304 5.21 14.59 15.27
C THR A 304 6.01 14.65 13.97
N SER A 305 6.31 15.86 13.52
CA SER A 305 7.17 16.11 12.36
C SER A 305 8.66 16.09 12.76
N PRO A 306 9.58 15.84 11.82
CA PRO A 306 11.03 15.94 12.05
C PRO A 306 11.48 17.32 12.51
N LEU A 307 10.70 18.38 12.24
CA LEU A 307 10.96 19.77 12.63
C LEU A 307 10.41 20.10 14.03
N GLY A 308 9.92 19.11 14.79
CA GLY A 308 9.43 19.28 16.15
C GLY A 308 7.99 19.76 16.27
N VAL A 309 7.29 20.02 15.16
CA VAL A 309 5.86 20.34 15.21
C VAL A 309 5.07 19.10 15.55
N THR A 310 4.24 19.17 16.59
CA THR A 310 3.36 18.05 17.00
C THR A 310 1.90 18.48 16.86
N LEU A 311 1.13 17.67 16.13
CA LEU A 311 -0.33 17.83 16.02
C LEU A 311 -1.01 17.09 17.16
N ASP A 312 -2.19 17.57 17.55
CA ASP A 312 -3.04 16.83 18.49
C ASP A 312 -3.49 15.49 17.87
N SER A 313 -3.03 14.40 18.47
CA SER A 313 -3.20 13.05 17.92
C SER A 313 -4.66 12.60 17.92
N ASP A 314 -5.43 12.93 18.97
CA ASP A 314 -6.82 12.50 19.08
C ASP A 314 -7.69 13.19 18.03
N THR A 315 -7.51 14.51 17.91
CA THR A 315 -8.18 15.30 16.88
C THR A 315 -7.80 14.83 15.47
N LEU A 316 -6.52 14.51 15.24
CA LEU A 316 -6.04 14.02 13.94
C LEU A 316 -6.66 12.67 13.59
N CYS A 317 -6.64 11.70 14.52
CA CYS A 317 -7.25 10.39 14.34
C CYS A 317 -8.76 10.50 14.10
N ALA A 318 -9.48 11.32 14.88
CA ALA A 318 -10.91 11.53 14.71
C ALA A 318 -11.25 12.11 13.34
N LYS A 319 -10.61 13.19 12.93
CA LYS A 319 -10.83 13.83 11.62
C LYS A 319 -10.49 12.91 10.45
N LEU A 320 -9.39 12.15 10.55
CA LEU A 320 -9.04 11.18 9.52
C LEU A 320 -10.07 10.05 9.45
N THR A 321 -10.46 9.48 10.59
CA THR A 321 -11.46 8.40 10.64
C THR A 321 -12.79 8.85 10.01
N GLU A 322 -13.23 10.06 10.31
CA GLU A 322 -14.42 10.67 9.70
C GLU A 322 -14.26 10.83 8.18
N ALA A 323 -13.11 11.36 7.73
CA ALA A 323 -12.89 11.65 6.31
C ALA A 323 -12.73 10.38 5.46
N ILE A 324 -12.10 9.31 6.00
CA ILE A 324 -11.78 8.10 5.22
C ILE A 324 -12.69 6.92 5.49
N HIS A 325 -13.54 6.98 6.52
CA HIS A 325 -14.42 5.88 6.97
C HIS A 325 -13.66 4.56 7.20
N LEU A 326 -12.47 4.65 7.80
CA LEU A 326 -11.63 3.53 8.22
C LEU A 326 -10.99 3.84 9.57
N PRO A 327 -10.65 2.81 10.37
CA PRO A 327 -9.95 3.02 11.63
C PRO A 327 -8.57 3.66 11.40
N VAL A 328 -8.25 4.65 12.22
CA VAL A 328 -6.95 5.35 12.24
C VAL A 328 -6.30 5.15 13.62
N TYR A 329 -5.01 4.87 13.65
CA TYR A 329 -4.28 4.52 14.85
C TYR A 329 -3.03 5.37 15.04
N ASP A 330 -2.86 5.94 16.23
CA ASP A 330 -1.57 6.40 16.72
C ASP A 330 -0.92 5.25 17.52
N LEU A 331 0.07 4.61 16.92
CA LEU A 331 0.71 3.42 17.49
C LEU A 331 1.71 3.72 18.61
N MET A 332 1.98 5.01 18.89
CA MET A 332 2.87 5.43 19.98
C MET A 332 2.11 5.65 21.30
N LYS A 333 0.77 5.63 21.27
CA LYS A 333 -0.04 5.68 22.50
C LYS A 333 -0.09 4.30 23.15
N ASP A 334 0.08 4.24 24.47
CA ASP A 334 0.15 3.00 25.28
C ASP A 334 -1.15 2.16 25.20
N ASN A 335 -2.29 2.82 24.97
CA ASN A 335 -3.56 2.17 24.67
C ASN A 335 -3.95 2.53 23.24
N VAL A 336 -3.78 1.60 22.31
CA VAL A 336 -4.27 1.74 20.93
C VAL A 336 -5.79 1.53 20.94
N ASP A 337 -6.50 2.48 21.54
CA ASP A 337 -7.95 2.56 21.39
C ASP A 337 -8.26 3.10 19.99
N VAL A 338 -9.10 2.35 19.29
CA VAL A 338 -9.59 2.78 17.98
C VAL A 338 -10.39 4.06 18.19
N CYS A 339 -9.97 5.17 17.61
CA CYS A 339 -10.80 6.37 17.51
C CYS A 339 -11.95 6.09 16.53
N VAL A 340 -12.94 5.32 16.96
CA VAL A 340 -14.17 5.10 16.20
C VAL A 340 -15.16 6.15 16.64
N PRO A 341 -15.74 6.97 15.73
CA PRO A 341 -16.87 7.82 16.06
C PRO A 341 -17.98 6.99 16.72
N GLN A 342 -18.63 7.52 17.73
CA GLN A 342 -19.68 6.81 18.50
C GLN A 342 -20.84 6.25 17.64
N THR A 343 -21.00 6.73 16.42
CA THR A 343 -21.99 6.27 15.44
C THR A 343 -21.77 4.85 14.91
N TYR A 344 -20.60 4.23 15.13
CA TYR A 344 -20.33 2.84 14.71
C TYR A 344 -20.41 1.81 15.83
N LYS A 345 -20.85 2.20 17.03
CA LYS A 345 -21.20 1.24 18.10
C LYS A 345 -22.63 0.75 17.91
N THR A 346 -22.94 0.10 16.80
CA THR A 346 -24.21 -0.61 16.64
C THR A 346 -23.99 -2.11 16.79
N ASN A 347 -24.60 -2.63 17.86
CA ASN A 347 -25.11 -3.99 18.05
C ASN A 347 -24.13 -5.16 17.90
N SER A 348 -23.32 -5.36 18.92
CA SER A 348 -23.09 -6.71 19.41
C SER A 348 -23.64 -6.76 20.84
N VAL A 349 -24.92 -7.11 20.96
CA VAL A 349 -25.51 -7.52 22.24
C VAL A 349 -24.81 -8.80 22.66
N CYS A 350 -23.94 -8.69 23.65
CA CYS A 350 -23.40 -9.83 24.33
C CYS A 350 -24.48 -10.28 25.33
N GLU A 351 -25.21 -11.33 24.99
CA GLU A 351 -26.07 -12.03 25.95
C GLU A 351 -25.16 -12.68 27.00
N THR A 352 -25.01 -11.99 28.12
CA THR A 352 -24.48 -12.60 29.35
C THR A 352 -25.61 -13.41 30.01
N GLN A 353 -25.63 -14.71 29.76
CA GLN A 353 -26.40 -15.64 30.59
C GLN A 353 -25.76 -15.71 31.99
N THR A 354 -26.39 -15.06 32.94
CA THR A 354 -26.14 -15.24 34.38
C THR A 354 -26.71 -16.58 34.83
N HIS A 355 -25.85 -17.59 34.97
CA HIS A 355 -26.19 -18.77 35.74
C HIS A 355 -26.02 -18.47 37.21
N THR A 356 -27.13 -18.22 37.88
CA THR A 356 -27.24 -18.26 39.34
C THR A 356 -27.24 -19.73 39.78
N MET A 357 -26.12 -20.22 40.33
CA MET A 357 -26.10 -21.44 41.13
C MET A 357 -26.63 -21.09 42.53
N ARG A 358 -27.78 -21.63 42.89
CA ARG A 358 -28.19 -21.77 44.29
C ARG A 358 -27.54 -23.01 44.87
N CYS A 359 -26.76 -22.82 45.94
CA CYS A 359 -26.40 -23.90 46.86
C CYS A 359 -27.60 -24.28 47.69
N ASN A 360 -27.86 -25.57 47.80
CA ASN A 360 -28.33 -26.28 48.95
C ASN A 360 -27.44 -27.49 49.21
#